data_e2c744981ea65ef1645a0b10c20d1ca5
#
_entry.id   e2c744981ea65ef1645a0b10c20d1ca5
#
_cell.length_a   1.000
_cell.length_b   1.000
_cell.length_c   1.000
_cell.angle_alpha   90.00
_cell.angle_beta   90.00
_cell.angle_gamma   90.00
#
_symmetry.space_group_name_H-M   'P 1'
#
loop_
_entity.id
_entity.type
_entity.pdbx_description
1 polymer ?
#
loop_
_entity_poly.entity_id
_entity_poly.type
_entity_poly.pdbx_seq_one_letter_code
_entity_poly.pdbx_strand_id
1 'polypeptide(L)'
;DRQIAKVAISGAGMIGRPGIAAKMFKTLADARINIQMISTSEVKVSCVIDESECDRELHLLSLAFDVDLDSQKEITSRQEPKNHPPVRGVALDTNQARIAIRHVPDTPGMAAQIFTLLAQKNISVDAIIQSQRCHIINDQPTRDIAFTVAQADAELACAVITELDRQINCGQVSGDKAIAKLSVVGAGMIGHPGVAAKFFASLAKENINIQMITTSEIKISCVIDETDGIKALQAVHEAFGLGGSEQIIIPA
;
A
#
# COMPACT_ATOMS: atom_id res chain seq x y z
N ASP A 1 -7.38 19.14 7.59
CA ASP A 1 -7.92 19.67 6.33
C ASP A 1 -9.34 19.15 6.13
N ARG A 2 -10.26 20.04 5.75
CA ARG A 2 -11.67 19.71 5.48
C ARG A 2 -12.01 19.75 3.99
N GLN A 3 -11.03 19.99 3.13
CA GLN A 3 -11.20 20.15 1.68
C GLN A 3 -10.37 19.12 0.92
N ILE A 4 -10.51 17.87 1.34
CA ILE A 4 -9.82 16.74 0.71
C ILE A 4 -10.82 15.67 0.28
N ALA A 5 -10.56 15.04 -0.85
CA ALA A 5 -11.29 13.87 -1.34
C ALA A 5 -10.34 12.67 -1.43
N LYS A 6 -10.87 11.47 -1.17
CA LYS A 6 -10.17 10.22 -1.40
C LYS A 6 -10.75 9.54 -2.62
N VAL A 7 -9.95 9.37 -3.64
CA VAL A 7 -10.31 8.62 -4.86
C VAL A 7 -9.49 7.34 -4.92
N ALA A 8 -10.10 6.26 -5.38
CA ALA A 8 -9.46 4.95 -5.44
C ALA A 8 -9.89 4.16 -6.66
N ILE A 9 -8.96 3.38 -7.19
CA ILE A 9 -9.24 2.27 -8.11
C ILE A 9 -9.09 0.95 -7.36
N SER A 10 -9.98 0.01 -7.61
CA SER A 10 -9.93 -1.30 -6.97
C SER A 10 -10.33 -2.41 -7.94
N GLY A 11 -9.73 -3.58 -7.79
CA GLY A 11 -10.04 -4.75 -8.58
C GLY A 11 -9.12 -5.93 -8.30
N ALA A 12 -9.66 -7.14 -8.29
CA ALA A 12 -8.88 -8.37 -8.08
C ALA A 12 -7.79 -8.58 -9.16
N GLY A 13 -7.98 -8.00 -10.36
CA GLY A 13 -7.01 -8.06 -11.45
C GLY A 13 -5.76 -7.21 -11.26
N MET A 14 -5.62 -6.51 -10.14
CA MET A 14 -4.45 -5.66 -9.83
C MET A 14 -3.29 -6.46 -9.24
N ILE A 15 -3.57 -7.62 -8.62
CA ILE A 15 -2.56 -8.43 -7.93
C ILE A 15 -1.45 -8.86 -8.91
N GLY A 16 -0.20 -8.51 -8.58
CA GLY A 16 0.97 -8.89 -9.36
C GLY A 16 1.07 -8.27 -10.75
N ARG A 17 0.24 -7.28 -11.07
CA ARG A 17 0.28 -6.58 -12.37
C ARG A 17 1.03 -5.25 -12.25
N PRO A 18 2.23 -5.14 -12.85
CA PRO A 18 2.95 -3.88 -12.90
C PRO A 18 2.16 -2.84 -13.73
N GLY A 19 2.29 -1.57 -13.36
CA GLY A 19 1.76 -0.45 -14.15
C GLY A 19 0.37 0.07 -13.79
N ILE A 20 -0.41 -0.61 -12.94
CA ILE A 20 -1.74 -0.11 -12.54
C ILE A 20 -1.62 1.21 -11.76
N ALA A 21 -0.77 1.25 -10.72
CA ALA A 21 -0.50 2.48 -9.98
C ALA A 21 0.10 3.57 -10.88
N ALA A 22 1.06 3.19 -11.74
CA ALA A 22 1.67 4.10 -12.71
C ALA A 22 0.64 4.75 -13.62
N LYS A 23 -0.32 3.96 -14.13
CA LYS A 23 -1.40 4.47 -15.00
C LYS A 23 -2.29 5.47 -14.25
N MET A 24 -2.67 5.16 -13.01
CA MET A 24 -3.45 6.10 -12.17
C MET A 24 -2.69 7.40 -11.95
N PHE A 25 -1.43 7.32 -11.49
CA PHE A 25 -0.63 8.51 -11.21
C PHE A 25 -0.33 9.32 -12.46
N LYS A 26 -0.12 8.66 -13.61
CA LYS A 26 0.06 9.34 -14.89
C LYS A 26 -1.19 10.10 -15.31
N THR A 27 -2.38 9.51 -15.17
CA THR A 27 -3.65 10.18 -15.49
C THR A 27 -3.82 11.47 -14.66
N LEU A 28 -3.50 11.41 -13.36
CA LEU A 28 -3.55 12.59 -12.49
C LEU A 28 -2.49 13.62 -12.84
N ALA A 29 -1.27 13.18 -13.15
CA ALA A 29 -0.17 14.07 -13.56
C ALA A 29 -0.49 14.82 -14.85
N ASP A 30 -1.00 14.13 -15.86
CA ASP A 30 -1.39 14.71 -17.15
C ASP A 30 -2.50 15.77 -16.97
N ALA A 31 -3.35 15.59 -15.96
CA ALA A 31 -4.38 16.55 -15.56
C ALA A 31 -3.86 17.67 -14.63
N ARG A 32 -2.58 17.62 -14.21
CA ARG A 32 -1.96 18.52 -13.21
C ARG A 32 -2.62 18.48 -11.83
N ILE A 33 -3.22 17.34 -11.47
CA ILE A 33 -3.80 17.11 -10.14
C ILE A 33 -2.67 16.65 -9.20
N ASN A 34 -2.48 17.38 -8.10
CA ASN A 34 -1.47 17.02 -7.11
C ASN A 34 -2.00 15.96 -6.14
N ILE A 35 -1.18 14.95 -5.88
CA ILE A 35 -1.47 13.88 -4.94
C ILE A 35 -0.91 14.27 -3.57
N GLN A 36 -1.78 14.44 -2.58
CA GLN A 36 -1.40 14.80 -1.21
C GLN A 36 -0.98 13.57 -0.38
N MET A 37 -1.56 12.41 -0.66
CA MET A 37 -1.26 11.15 0.00
C MET A 37 -1.55 9.97 -0.91
N ILE A 38 -0.70 8.96 -0.84
CA ILE A 38 -0.90 7.68 -1.51
C ILE A 38 -1.03 6.58 -0.46
N SER A 39 -1.99 5.69 -0.65
CA SER A 39 -2.13 4.46 0.11
C SER A 39 -2.56 3.34 -0.82
N THR A 40 -1.86 2.23 -0.79
CA THR A 40 -2.15 1.09 -1.66
C THR A 40 -2.31 -0.20 -0.87
N SER A 41 -3.02 -1.13 -1.48
CA SER A 41 -3.06 -2.53 -1.10
C SER A 41 -3.03 -3.39 -2.37
N GLU A 42 -2.95 -4.71 -2.22
CA GLU A 42 -2.88 -5.66 -3.35
C GLU A 42 -4.01 -5.48 -4.39
N VAL A 43 -5.17 -4.99 -3.96
CA VAL A 43 -6.38 -4.87 -4.79
C VAL A 43 -6.89 -3.43 -4.92
N LYS A 44 -6.19 -2.44 -4.36
CA LYS A 44 -6.68 -1.05 -4.32
C LYS A 44 -5.52 -0.06 -4.29
N VAL A 45 -5.60 0.95 -5.16
CA VAL A 45 -4.75 2.15 -5.11
C VAL A 45 -5.63 3.34 -4.79
N SER A 46 -5.29 4.09 -3.75
CA SER A 46 -6.03 5.26 -3.29
C SER A 46 -5.13 6.48 -3.27
N CYS A 47 -5.66 7.61 -3.73
CA CYS A 47 -5.04 8.92 -3.62
C CYS A 47 -5.93 9.87 -2.82
N VAL A 48 -5.31 10.75 -2.05
CA VAL A 48 -5.98 11.91 -1.47
C VAL A 48 -5.57 13.12 -2.29
N ILE A 49 -6.56 13.91 -2.70
CA ILE A 49 -6.43 15.09 -3.53
C ILE A 49 -7.23 16.24 -2.94
N ASP A 50 -7.18 17.40 -3.54
CA ASP A 50 -8.09 18.51 -3.23
C ASP A 50 -9.54 18.13 -3.59
N GLU A 51 -10.50 18.46 -2.74
CA GLU A 51 -11.92 18.14 -2.94
C GLU A 51 -12.48 18.77 -4.23
N SER A 52 -11.99 19.94 -4.62
CA SER A 52 -12.41 20.63 -5.84
C SER A 52 -12.08 19.88 -7.13
N GLU A 53 -11.10 18.96 -7.10
CA GLU A 53 -10.68 18.17 -8.24
C GLU A 53 -11.38 16.79 -8.33
N CYS A 54 -12.22 16.44 -7.34
CA CYS A 54 -12.76 15.09 -7.18
C CYS A 54 -13.57 14.64 -8.41
N ASP A 55 -14.53 15.43 -8.89
CA ASP A 55 -15.38 15.07 -10.01
C ASP A 55 -14.57 14.92 -11.31
N ARG A 56 -13.61 15.82 -11.50
CA ARG A 56 -12.70 15.79 -12.64
C ARG A 56 -11.83 14.54 -12.62
N GLU A 57 -11.27 14.18 -11.45
CA GLU A 57 -10.45 12.98 -11.30
C GLU A 57 -11.27 11.71 -11.56
N LEU A 58 -12.47 11.60 -10.97
CA LEU A 58 -13.35 10.44 -11.19
C LEU A 58 -13.63 10.23 -12.66
N HIS A 59 -13.95 11.29 -13.40
CA HIS A 59 -14.21 11.20 -14.84
C HIS A 59 -12.96 10.76 -15.61
N LEU A 60 -11.79 11.32 -15.31
CA LEU A 60 -10.55 10.96 -15.99
C LEU A 60 -10.15 9.51 -15.71
N LEU A 61 -10.31 9.04 -14.48
CA LEU A 61 -10.00 7.66 -14.12
C LEU A 61 -10.99 6.68 -14.73
N SER A 62 -12.28 7.03 -14.80
CA SER A 62 -13.28 6.17 -15.46
C SER A 62 -12.93 5.95 -16.93
N LEU A 63 -12.56 6.99 -17.66
CA LEU A 63 -12.09 6.88 -19.04
C LEU A 63 -10.77 6.10 -19.15
N ALA A 64 -9.80 6.38 -18.27
CA ALA A 64 -8.51 5.72 -18.33
C ALA A 64 -8.61 4.22 -18.06
N PHE A 65 -9.47 3.78 -17.13
CA PHE A 65 -9.59 2.38 -16.73
C PHE A 65 -10.77 1.64 -17.37
N ASP A 66 -11.55 2.33 -18.22
CA ASP A 66 -12.76 1.78 -18.86
C ASP A 66 -13.76 1.24 -17.83
N VAL A 67 -14.03 2.06 -16.80
CA VAL A 67 -14.94 1.72 -15.70
C VAL A 67 -16.14 2.66 -15.71
N ASP A 68 -17.34 2.07 -15.64
CA ASP A 68 -18.57 2.84 -15.49
C ASP A 68 -18.75 3.30 -14.04
N LEU A 69 -18.89 4.61 -13.83
CA LEU A 69 -19.08 5.23 -12.51
C LEU A 69 -20.42 4.85 -11.86
N ASP A 70 -21.45 4.57 -12.66
CA ASP A 70 -22.78 4.21 -12.15
C ASP A 70 -22.81 2.80 -11.54
N SER A 71 -21.91 1.92 -11.98
CA SER A 71 -21.76 0.57 -11.42
C SER A 71 -21.17 0.53 -10.01
N GLN A 72 -20.55 1.61 -9.54
CA GLN A 72 -19.87 1.65 -8.22
C GLN A 72 -20.82 1.88 -7.04
N LYS A 73 -22.05 2.35 -7.26
CA LYS A 73 -23.03 2.57 -6.17
C LYS A 73 -23.51 1.29 -5.51
N GLU A 74 -23.36 0.13 -6.18
CA GLU A 74 -23.81 -1.16 -5.66
C GLU A 74 -22.77 -1.88 -4.76
N ILE A 75 -21.49 -1.52 -4.82
CA ILE A 75 -20.43 -2.25 -4.10
C ILE A 75 -20.40 -1.88 -2.61
N THR A 76 -20.90 -0.72 -2.23
CA THR A 76 -20.88 -0.21 -0.84
C THR A 76 -21.94 -0.83 0.08
N SER A 77 -22.87 -1.64 -0.44
CA SER A 77 -24.02 -2.14 0.33
C SER A 77 -23.94 -3.62 0.76
N ARG A 78 -22.88 -4.35 0.46
CA ARG A 78 -22.73 -5.72 0.98
C ARG A 78 -22.29 -5.66 2.45
N GLN A 79 -23.27 -5.52 3.34
CA GLN A 79 -23.12 -5.86 4.75
C GLN A 79 -22.93 -7.38 4.83
N GLU A 80 -21.69 -7.83 5.09
CA GLU A 80 -21.48 -9.23 5.43
C GLU A 80 -22.16 -9.57 6.77
N PRO A 81 -22.66 -10.80 6.93
CA PRO A 81 -23.34 -11.21 8.17
C PRO A 81 -22.39 -11.05 9.37
N LYS A 82 -22.88 -10.43 10.42
CA LYS A 82 -22.18 -10.10 11.68
C LYS A 82 -21.62 -11.30 12.47
N ASN A 83 -21.74 -12.51 11.96
CA ASN A 83 -21.40 -13.76 12.68
C ASN A 83 -20.05 -14.39 12.31
N HIS A 84 -19.23 -13.73 11.49
CA HIS A 84 -17.89 -14.26 11.18
C HIS A 84 -16.81 -13.61 12.05
N PRO A 85 -15.78 -14.37 12.48
CA PRO A 85 -14.66 -13.77 13.19
C PRO A 85 -14.01 -12.71 12.30
N PRO A 86 -13.62 -11.53 12.87
CA PRO A 86 -13.10 -10.43 12.08
C PRO A 86 -11.78 -10.77 11.37
N VAL A 87 -10.99 -11.66 11.94
CA VAL A 87 -9.74 -12.18 11.38
C VAL A 87 -9.87 -13.69 11.20
N ARG A 88 -9.49 -14.18 10.01
CA ARG A 88 -9.54 -15.59 9.65
C ARG A 88 -8.16 -16.21 9.45
N GLY A 89 -7.13 -15.39 9.31
CA GLY A 89 -5.79 -15.89 9.09
C GLY A 89 -4.73 -14.83 9.31
N VAL A 90 -3.51 -15.31 9.51
CA VAL A 90 -2.28 -14.53 9.55
C VAL A 90 -1.34 -15.08 8.49
N ALA A 91 -0.73 -14.21 7.71
CA ALA A 91 0.23 -14.58 6.67
C ALA A 91 1.55 -13.83 6.88
N LEU A 92 2.65 -14.53 6.68
CA LEU A 92 4.01 -13.98 6.68
C LEU A 92 4.60 -14.11 5.29
N ASP A 93 5.09 -13.02 4.72
CA ASP A 93 5.80 -12.98 3.45
C ASP A 93 7.20 -12.40 3.69
N THR A 94 8.22 -13.22 3.48
CA THR A 94 9.65 -12.86 3.61
C THR A 94 10.30 -12.57 2.25
N ASN A 95 9.55 -12.66 1.15
CA ASN A 95 10.06 -12.45 -0.20
C ASN A 95 9.81 -11.02 -0.71
N GLN A 96 9.91 -10.05 0.20
CA GLN A 96 9.71 -8.63 -0.06
C GLN A 96 10.98 -7.84 0.24
N ALA A 97 11.13 -6.71 -0.44
CA ALA A 97 12.09 -5.68 -0.10
C ALA A 97 11.39 -4.32 -0.05
N ARG A 98 11.83 -3.48 0.86
CA ARG A 98 11.36 -2.10 0.97
C ARG A 98 12.35 -1.17 0.27
N ILE A 99 11.81 -0.31 -0.60
CA ILE A 99 12.55 0.78 -1.22
C ILE A 99 12.02 2.08 -0.62
N ALA A 100 12.91 2.98 -0.25
CA ALA A 100 12.56 4.29 0.26
C ALA A 100 13.32 5.38 -0.52
N ILE A 101 12.58 6.40 -0.92
CA ILE A 101 13.08 7.58 -1.62
C ILE A 101 12.79 8.78 -0.72
N ARG A 102 13.82 9.46 -0.27
CA ARG A 102 13.68 10.64 0.57
C ARG A 102 13.63 11.91 -0.27
N HIS A 103 12.91 12.91 0.23
CA HIS A 103 12.90 14.26 -0.32
C HIS A 103 12.46 14.31 -1.80
N VAL A 104 11.49 13.50 -2.17
CA VAL A 104 10.86 13.61 -3.51
C VAL A 104 10.12 14.94 -3.59
N PRO A 105 10.34 15.77 -4.64
CA PRO A 105 9.61 17.03 -4.81
C PRO A 105 8.09 16.85 -4.74
N ASP A 106 7.41 17.66 -3.93
CA ASP A 106 5.94 17.60 -3.79
C ASP A 106 5.26 18.38 -4.93
N THR A 107 5.41 17.86 -6.14
CA THR A 107 4.85 18.43 -7.36
C THR A 107 4.09 17.39 -8.16
N PRO A 108 3.04 17.79 -8.90
CA PRO A 108 2.31 16.87 -9.79
C PRO A 108 3.25 16.15 -10.74
N GLY A 109 3.10 14.82 -10.85
CA GLY A 109 3.86 14.00 -11.77
C GLY A 109 5.02 13.21 -11.15
N MET A 110 5.50 13.52 -9.96
CA MET A 110 6.62 12.79 -9.35
C MET A 110 6.32 11.31 -9.14
N ALA A 111 5.19 10.97 -8.54
CA ALA A 111 4.76 9.59 -8.40
C ALA A 111 4.59 8.91 -9.77
N ALA A 112 4.04 9.62 -10.75
CA ALA A 112 3.90 9.09 -12.12
C ALA A 112 5.25 8.71 -12.73
N GLN A 113 6.26 9.56 -12.64
CA GLN A 113 7.60 9.29 -13.17
C GLN A 113 8.22 8.06 -12.51
N ILE A 114 8.23 8.02 -11.16
CA ILE A 114 8.81 6.91 -10.38
C ILE A 114 8.16 5.59 -10.77
N PHE A 115 6.84 5.49 -10.68
CA PHE A 115 6.14 4.22 -10.87
C PHE A 115 5.99 3.81 -12.34
N THR A 116 5.98 4.76 -13.29
CA THR A 116 6.06 4.44 -14.72
C THR A 116 7.39 3.80 -15.07
N LEU A 117 8.49 4.31 -14.52
CA LEU A 117 9.81 3.77 -14.76
C LEU A 117 9.96 2.34 -14.22
N LEU A 118 9.45 2.07 -13.02
CA LEU A 118 9.40 0.72 -12.45
C LEU A 118 8.55 -0.23 -13.32
N ALA A 119 7.39 0.24 -13.77
CA ALA A 119 6.50 -0.54 -14.64
C ALA A 119 7.15 -0.88 -16.00
N GLN A 120 7.91 0.04 -16.59
CA GLN A 120 8.67 -0.19 -17.84
C GLN A 120 9.74 -1.27 -17.68
N LYS A 121 10.24 -1.47 -16.46
CA LYS A 121 11.15 -2.56 -16.10
C LYS A 121 10.45 -3.82 -15.63
N ASN A 122 9.12 -3.87 -15.77
CA ASN A 122 8.27 -4.97 -15.33
C ASN A 122 8.36 -5.26 -13.82
N ILE A 123 8.72 -4.25 -13.01
CA ILE A 123 8.75 -4.35 -11.55
C ILE A 123 7.36 -4.11 -11.00
N SER A 124 6.81 -5.12 -10.31
CA SER A 124 5.55 -5.01 -9.59
C SER A 124 5.76 -4.37 -8.23
N VAL A 125 4.91 -3.40 -7.90
CA VAL A 125 4.92 -2.72 -6.59
C VAL A 125 3.69 -3.15 -5.82
N ASP A 126 3.87 -3.63 -4.58
CA ASP A 126 2.79 -4.15 -3.76
C ASP A 126 2.18 -3.07 -2.85
N ALA A 127 2.98 -2.45 -2.00
CA ALA A 127 2.53 -1.41 -1.07
C ALA A 127 3.24 -0.09 -1.37
N ILE A 128 2.51 1.02 -1.40
CA ILE A 128 3.07 2.36 -1.58
C ILE A 128 2.56 3.24 -0.44
N ILE A 129 3.47 3.93 0.23
CA ILE A 129 3.17 4.94 1.24
C ILE A 129 3.92 6.23 0.89
N GLN A 130 3.20 7.33 0.85
CA GLN A 130 3.76 8.66 0.79
C GLN A 130 3.63 9.33 2.16
N SER A 131 4.72 9.88 2.68
CA SER A 131 4.74 10.59 3.96
C SER A 131 3.90 11.86 3.89
N GLN A 132 3.07 12.08 4.91
CA GLN A 132 2.40 13.38 5.07
C GLN A 132 3.35 14.49 5.57
N ARG A 133 4.50 14.10 6.12
CA ARG A 133 5.50 15.05 6.59
C ARG A 133 6.15 15.73 5.39
N CYS A 134 5.90 17.02 5.26
CA CYS A 134 6.53 17.87 4.27
C CYS A 134 7.85 18.40 4.84
N HIS A 135 8.92 18.24 4.09
CA HIS A 135 10.22 18.86 4.36
C HIS A 135 10.48 19.96 3.33
N ILE A 136 10.98 21.09 3.76
CA ILE A 136 11.41 22.14 2.84
C ILE A 136 12.92 21.96 2.61
N ILE A 137 13.29 21.64 1.38
CA ILE A 137 14.69 21.49 0.94
C ILE A 137 14.92 22.45 -0.21
N ASN A 138 15.89 23.36 -0.08
CA ASN A 138 16.19 24.40 -1.06
C ASN A 138 14.93 25.18 -1.50
N ASP A 139 14.11 25.61 -0.53
CA ASP A 139 12.83 26.31 -0.72
C ASP A 139 11.75 25.52 -1.48
N GLN A 140 11.95 24.20 -1.67
CA GLN A 140 10.96 23.33 -2.29
C GLN A 140 10.34 22.36 -1.28
N PRO A 141 9.01 22.20 -1.28
CA PRO A 141 8.35 21.17 -0.49
C PRO A 141 8.70 19.78 -1.03
N THR A 142 9.04 18.87 -0.13
CA THR A 142 9.40 17.49 -0.47
C THR A 142 8.71 16.52 0.47
N ARG A 143 8.50 15.28 0.01
CA ARG A 143 7.92 14.19 0.79
C ARG A 143 8.71 12.90 0.56
N ASP A 144 8.69 12.02 1.55
CA ASP A 144 9.28 10.69 1.39
C ASP A 144 8.25 9.73 0.79
N ILE A 145 8.71 8.87 -0.12
CA ILE A 145 7.92 7.78 -0.70
C ILE A 145 8.62 6.48 -0.36
N ALA A 146 7.87 5.53 0.23
CA ALA A 146 8.33 4.17 0.45
C ALA A 146 7.38 3.18 -0.24
N PHE A 147 7.95 2.10 -0.77
CA PHE A 147 7.16 1.04 -1.40
C PHE A 147 7.85 -0.31 -1.24
N THR A 148 7.09 -1.39 -1.43
CA THR A 148 7.65 -2.75 -1.42
C THR A 148 7.59 -3.36 -2.81
N VAL A 149 8.60 -4.16 -3.11
CA VAL A 149 8.77 -4.95 -4.33
C VAL A 149 9.16 -6.38 -3.97
N ALA A 150 9.09 -7.31 -4.91
CA ALA A 150 9.68 -8.62 -4.70
C ALA A 150 11.19 -8.49 -4.38
N GLN A 151 11.69 -9.31 -3.47
CA GLN A 151 13.10 -9.24 -3.03
C GLN A 151 14.09 -9.37 -4.20
N ALA A 152 13.73 -10.18 -5.21
CA ALA A 152 14.53 -10.36 -6.44
C ALA A 152 14.65 -9.08 -7.26
N ASP A 153 13.67 -8.19 -7.22
CA ASP A 153 13.62 -6.95 -8.00
C ASP A 153 14.27 -5.76 -7.29
N ALA A 154 14.66 -5.92 -6.02
CA ALA A 154 15.10 -4.81 -5.17
C ALA A 154 16.31 -4.05 -5.73
N GLU A 155 17.34 -4.76 -6.22
CA GLU A 155 18.55 -4.14 -6.76
C GLU A 155 18.25 -3.36 -8.04
N LEU A 156 17.45 -3.96 -8.94
CA LEU A 156 17.03 -3.31 -10.15
C LEU A 156 16.18 -2.06 -9.85
N ALA A 157 15.24 -2.17 -8.92
CA ALA A 157 14.42 -1.05 -8.48
C ALA A 157 15.26 0.11 -7.94
N CYS A 158 16.22 -0.18 -7.04
CA CYS A 158 17.13 0.84 -6.51
C CYS A 158 17.96 1.49 -7.63
N ALA A 159 18.53 0.71 -8.54
CA ALA A 159 19.35 1.22 -9.63
C ALA A 159 18.56 2.16 -10.55
N VAL A 160 17.35 1.74 -10.92
CA VAL A 160 16.44 2.50 -11.79
C VAL A 160 16.02 3.83 -11.13
N ILE A 161 15.70 3.82 -9.85
CA ILE A 161 15.31 5.04 -9.13
C ILE A 161 16.52 5.95 -8.87
N THR A 162 17.69 5.40 -8.62
CA THR A 162 18.92 6.20 -8.44
C THR A 162 19.32 6.92 -9.75
N GLU A 163 19.05 6.32 -10.90
CA GLU A 163 19.27 7.00 -12.19
C GLU A 163 18.26 8.13 -12.41
N LEU A 164 16.99 7.92 -12.01
CA LEU A 164 15.96 8.96 -12.05
C LEU A 164 16.31 10.12 -11.10
N ASP A 165 16.86 9.83 -9.90
CA ASP A 165 17.25 10.83 -8.91
C ASP A 165 18.18 11.91 -9.50
N ARG A 166 19.11 11.51 -10.35
CA ARG A 166 20.00 12.47 -11.05
C ARG A 166 19.25 13.49 -11.91
N GLN A 167 18.04 13.17 -12.32
CA GLN A 167 17.20 14.04 -13.16
C GLN A 167 16.23 14.90 -12.35
N ILE A 168 15.65 14.33 -11.29
CA ILE A 168 14.60 14.99 -10.49
C ILE A 168 15.13 15.56 -9.18
N ASN A 169 16.39 15.33 -8.85
CA ASN A 169 17.06 15.83 -7.65
C ASN A 169 16.27 15.53 -6.37
N CYS A 170 15.81 14.28 -6.24
CA CYS A 170 15.31 13.78 -4.96
C CYS A 170 16.49 13.44 -4.04
N GLY A 171 16.21 13.05 -2.84
CA GLY A 171 17.26 12.72 -1.90
C GLY A 171 17.70 11.25 -2.00
N GLN A 172 18.13 10.70 -0.89
CA GLN A 172 18.69 9.37 -0.83
C GLN A 172 17.67 8.27 -1.20
N VAL A 173 18.07 7.39 -2.11
CA VAL A 173 17.38 6.11 -2.40
C VAL A 173 18.02 5.02 -1.54
N SER A 174 17.21 4.23 -0.87
CA SER A 174 17.67 3.10 -0.06
C SER A 174 16.78 1.88 -0.26
N GLY A 175 17.40 0.70 -0.30
CA GLY A 175 16.73 -0.60 -0.36
C GLY A 175 17.04 -1.40 0.90
N ASP A 176 16.03 -2.09 1.43
CA ASP A 176 16.15 -2.97 2.59
C ASP A 176 15.49 -4.31 2.24
N LYS A 177 16.31 -5.38 2.23
CA LYS A 177 15.88 -6.76 1.94
C LYS A 177 15.64 -7.57 3.22
N ALA A 178 16.09 -7.08 4.37
CA ALA A 178 15.95 -7.76 5.65
C ALA A 178 14.60 -7.44 6.31
N ILE A 179 13.54 -7.55 5.56
CA ILE A 179 12.17 -7.26 6.01
C ILE A 179 11.26 -8.47 5.85
N ALA A 180 10.22 -8.52 6.68
CA ALA A 180 9.10 -9.42 6.52
C ALA A 180 7.77 -8.65 6.55
N LYS A 181 6.82 -9.03 5.71
CA LYS A 181 5.46 -8.48 5.70
C LYS A 181 4.52 -9.44 6.42
N LEU A 182 4.07 -9.07 7.61
CA LEU A 182 3.08 -9.80 8.39
C LEU A 182 1.70 -9.19 8.17
N SER A 183 0.71 -10.04 7.92
CA SER A 183 -0.64 -9.60 7.58
C SER A 183 -1.70 -10.36 8.36
N VAL A 184 -2.70 -9.67 8.89
CA VAL A 184 -3.96 -10.27 9.35
C VAL A 184 -5.02 -10.09 8.26
N VAL A 185 -5.76 -11.16 7.96
CA VAL A 185 -6.71 -11.22 6.85
C VAL A 185 -8.07 -11.68 7.35
N GLY A 186 -9.13 -11.00 6.92
CA GLY A 186 -10.50 -11.38 7.22
C GLY A 186 -11.51 -10.38 6.68
N ALA A 187 -12.53 -10.87 5.98
CA ALA A 187 -13.61 -10.03 5.46
C ALA A 187 -14.45 -9.36 6.58
N GLY A 188 -14.47 -9.96 7.77
CA GLY A 188 -15.19 -9.41 8.94
C GLY A 188 -14.52 -8.22 9.63
N MET A 189 -13.40 -7.70 9.11
CA MET A 189 -12.73 -6.55 9.75
C MET A 189 -13.47 -5.23 9.55
N ILE A 190 -14.27 -5.13 8.47
CA ILE A 190 -15.12 -3.96 8.23
C ILE A 190 -16.15 -3.84 9.35
N GLY A 191 -16.19 -2.68 10.00
CA GLY A 191 -17.14 -2.41 11.08
C GLY A 191 -16.81 -3.08 12.43
N HIS A 192 -15.66 -3.77 12.55
CA HIS A 192 -15.17 -4.31 13.83
C HIS A 192 -14.01 -3.46 14.36
N PRO A 193 -14.29 -2.47 15.23
CA PRO A 193 -13.24 -1.68 15.85
C PRO A 193 -12.35 -2.55 16.75
N GLY A 194 -11.05 -2.23 16.80
CA GLY A 194 -10.10 -2.91 17.68
C GLY A 194 -9.23 -3.97 17.03
N VAL A 195 -9.49 -4.41 15.79
CA VAL A 195 -8.63 -5.40 15.09
C VAL A 195 -7.20 -4.89 14.95
N ALA A 196 -7.02 -3.67 14.44
CA ALA A 196 -5.69 -3.05 14.29
C ALA A 196 -5.01 -2.87 15.66
N ALA A 197 -5.75 -2.40 16.66
CA ALA A 197 -5.21 -2.23 18.02
C ALA A 197 -4.71 -3.56 18.59
N LYS A 198 -5.47 -4.64 18.44
CA LYS A 198 -5.09 -5.98 18.90
C LYS A 198 -3.86 -6.51 18.16
N PHE A 199 -3.80 -6.30 16.84
CA PHE A 199 -2.66 -6.68 16.03
C PHE A 199 -1.38 -5.96 16.49
N PHE A 200 -1.42 -4.63 16.59
CA PHE A 200 -0.25 -3.85 17.01
C PHE A 200 0.15 -4.11 18.46
N ALA A 201 -0.82 -4.31 19.35
CA ALA A 201 -0.56 -4.65 20.75
C ALA A 201 0.16 -6.01 20.89
N SER A 202 -0.17 -7.00 20.05
CA SER A 202 0.51 -8.30 20.06
C SER A 202 1.98 -8.19 19.63
N LEU A 203 2.30 -7.34 18.64
CA LEU A 203 3.68 -7.05 18.24
C LEU A 203 4.44 -6.26 19.32
N ALA A 204 3.80 -5.26 19.90
CA ALA A 204 4.40 -4.44 20.96
C ALA A 204 4.76 -5.27 22.20
N LYS A 205 3.92 -6.24 22.60
CA LYS A 205 4.17 -7.16 23.71
C LYS A 205 5.47 -7.95 23.50
N GLU A 206 5.80 -8.27 22.26
CA GLU A 206 7.00 -8.99 21.87
C GLU A 206 8.20 -8.08 21.57
N ASN A 207 8.06 -6.75 21.80
CA ASN A 207 9.03 -5.72 21.46
C ASN A 207 9.42 -5.69 19.97
N ILE A 208 8.47 -6.02 19.08
CA ILE A 208 8.68 -6.02 17.64
C ILE A 208 8.31 -4.64 17.09
N ASN A 209 9.28 -3.99 16.43
CA ASN A 209 9.10 -2.68 15.84
C ASN A 209 8.40 -2.78 14.48
N ILE A 210 7.45 -1.87 14.24
CA ILE A 210 6.74 -1.76 12.95
C ILE A 210 7.40 -0.66 12.13
N GLN A 211 7.85 -1.00 10.92
CA GLN A 211 8.51 -0.08 10.01
C GLN A 211 7.56 0.59 9.01
N MET A 212 6.48 -0.12 8.65
CA MET A 212 5.48 0.34 7.67
C MET A 212 4.13 -0.33 7.96
N ILE A 213 3.04 0.38 7.76
CA ILE A 213 1.68 -0.16 7.92
C ILE A 213 0.89 0.11 6.64
N THR A 214 0.19 -0.92 6.16
CA THR A 214 -0.81 -0.78 5.10
C THR A 214 -2.11 -1.42 5.51
N THR A 215 -3.22 -0.85 5.09
CA THR A 215 -4.55 -1.35 5.43
C THR A 215 -5.46 -1.40 4.22
N SER A 216 -6.30 -2.42 4.16
CA SER A 216 -7.43 -2.52 3.25
C SER A 216 -8.68 -2.94 4.02
N GLU A 217 -9.77 -3.12 3.34
CA GLU A 217 -11.04 -3.56 3.93
C GLU A 217 -10.97 -4.95 4.56
N ILE A 218 -10.10 -5.82 4.02
CA ILE A 218 -10.00 -7.23 4.41
C ILE A 218 -8.61 -7.62 4.92
N LYS A 219 -7.67 -6.67 5.02
CA LYS A 219 -6.26 -6.98 5.34
C LYS A 219 -5.59 -5.79 6.04
N ILE A 220 -4.88 -6.08 7.13
CA ILE A 220 -3.95 -5.13 7.76
C ILE A 220 -2.57 -5.77 7.71
N SER A 221 -1.59 -5.06 7.17
CA SER A 221 -0.22 -5.55 7.01
C SER A 221 0.78 -4.62 7.69
N CYS A 222 1.79 -5.21 8.30
CA CYS A 222 2.96 -4.52 8.84
C CYS A 222 4.22 -5.04 8.18
N VAL A 223 5.15 -4.15 7.87
CA VAL A 223 6.54 -4.48 7.58
C VAL A 223 7.32 -4.42 8.89
N ILE A 224 8.04 -5.48 9.18
CA ILE A 224 8.88 -5.67 10.38
C ILE A 224 10.26 -6.15 9.94
N ASP A 225 11.20 -6.28 10.87
CA ASP A 225 12.48 -6.94 10.62
C ASP A 225 12.26 -8.41 10.29
N GLU A 226 13.02 -8.95 9.32
CA GLU A 226 12.89 -10.34 8.89
C GLU A 226 13.17 -11.31 10.04
N THR A 227 14.11 -10.98 10.91
CA THR A 227 14.50 -11.82 12.07
C THR A 227 13.36 -12.00 13.07
N ASP A 228 12.43 -11.06 13.14
CA ASP A 228 11.27 -11.11 14.02
C ASP A 228 10.06 -11.84 13.37
N GLY A 229 10.14 -12.21 12.08
CA GLY A 229 9.01 -12.70 11.30
C GLY A 229 8.26 -13.86 11.94
N ILE A 230 8.96 -14.94 12.31
CA ILE A 230 8.35 -16.13 12.90
C ILE A 230 7.76 -15.83 14.28
N LYS A 231 8.49 -15.07 15.11
CA LYS A 231 8.03 -14.66 16.44
C LYS A 231 6.75 -13.82 16.33
N ALA A 232 6.72 -12.88 15.41
CA ALA A 232 5.56 -12.06 15.12
C ALA A 232 4.36 -12.87 14.65
N LEU A 233 4.59 -13.82 13.73
CA LEU A 233 3.54 -14.72 13.23
C LEU A 233 2.88 -15.50 14.37
N GLN A 234 3.68 -16.09 15.26
CA GLN A 234 3.19 -16.87 16.40
C GLN A 234 2.40 -16.00 17.38
N ALA A 235 2.94 -14.85 17.75
CA ALA A 235 2.30 -13.92 18.69
C ALA A 235 0.94 -13.41 18.18
N VAL A 236 0.87 -13.08 16.90
CA VAL A 236 -0.37 -12.61 16.28
C VAL A 236 -1.38 -13.75 16.13
N HIS A 237 -0.93 -14.93 15.70
CA HIS A 237 -1.76 -16.11 15.58
C HIS A 237 -2.44 -16.48 16.92
N GLU A 238 -1.66 -16.50 18.01
CA GLU A 238 -2.15 -16.72 19.37
C GLU A 238 -3.14 -15.62 19.80
N ALA A 239 -2.76 -14.35 19.59
CA ALA A 239 -3.59 -13.23 19.97
C ALA A 239 -4.99 -13.30 19.32
N PHE A 240 -5.09 -13.70 18.07
CA PHE A 240 -6.39 -13.84 17.40
C PHE A 240 -7.08 -15.18 17.61
N GLY A 241 -6.50 -16.11 18.39
CA GLY A 241 -7.09 -17.40 18.71
C GLY A 241 -7.26 -18.30 17.48
N LEU A 242 -6.32 -18.22 16.53
CA LEU A 242 -6.40 -18.97 15.28
C LEU A 242 -5.87 -20.40 15.40
N GLY A 243 -5.28 -20.77 16.55
CA GLY A 243 -4.87 -22.14 16.89
C GLY A 243 -6.08 -22.98 17.23
N GLY A 244 -6.79 -23.50 16.24
CA GLY A 244 -7.83 -24.50 16.45
C GLY A 244 -7.23 -25.90 16.60
N SER A 245 -7.89 -26.77 17.36
CA SER A 245 -7.57 -28.19 17.45
C SER A 245 -8.03 -29.01 16.24
N GLU A 246 -8.65 -28.38 15.25
CA GLU A 246 -9.10 -29.03 14.02
C GLU A 246 -7.97 -29.07 12.99
N GLN A 247 -7.45 -30.28 12.74
CA GLN A 247 -6.60 -30.54 11.59
C GLN A 247 -7.44 -30.42 10.32
N ILE A 248 -7.10 -29.46 9.45
CA ILE A 248 -7.66 -29.44 8.10
C ILE A 248 -7.04 -30.63 7.35
N ILE A 249 -7.81 -31.69 7.17
CA ILE A 249 -7.47 -32.79 6.27
C ILE A 249 -7.67 -32.27 4.85
N ILE A 250 -6.57 -31.99 4.15
CA ILE A 250 -6.62 -31.69 2.72
C ILE A 250 -6.82 -33.04 2.00
N PRO A 251 -7.93 -33.26 1.30
CA PRO A 251 -8.08 -34.47 0.51
C PRO A 251 -7.00 -34.52 -0.57
N ALA A 252 -6.40 -35.72 -0.73
CA ALA A 252 -5.36 -35.99 -1.73
C ALA A 252 -5.92 -35.91 -3.16
#